data_ecfe2c25f0b90ec2af86f8edcc937c59
#
_entry.id   ecfe2c25f0b90ec2af86f8edcc937c59
#
_cell.length_a   1.000
_cell.length_b   1.000
_cell.length_c   1.000
_cell.angle_alpha   90.00
_cell.angle_beta   90.00
_cell.angle_gamma   90.00
#
_symmetry.space_group_name_H-M   'P 1'
#
loop_
_entity.id
_entity.type
_entity.pdbx_description
1 polymer ?
#
loop_
_entity_poly.entity_id
_entity_poly.type
_entity_poly.pdbx_seq_one_letter_code
_entity_poly.pdbx_strand_id
1 'polypeptide(L)'
;MNVIEKVFGTHSERELKRILPIVDKIESLRDDMMALTDEQLKDKTKEYKARLTQGETLDDLLPEAYATVREAGRRVLNMEHFRVQLIGGIILHQGRIAEMKTGEGKTLVSTLPAYLNALEGKGVHVVTVNDYLAARDAEWMGAIHEFLGLKVGIVLNSMKPEERKAAYACDITYVTNNELGFDYLRDNMAIYKEQLVLRDLHYAIIDEVDSVLIDEARTPLIISGQSGKSTSLYEACDILARQLKRGDDVGEFSKMDAIMGIEQEENGDFVVNEKDKVVNLTAEGIEKVEKFFHIENLADPENLEIQNNIILALRAHNLMHRDKDYVVKEDQVLIVDEFTGRIMPGRRYSDGLHQAIEAKEHVKVKRESKTLATITFQNFFNKFEKKSGMTGTALTEEKEFRDIYGMDVVEIPTNRPVIRKDLHDAVYKTKKEKLNAIVEAVKEAHAKGQPVLVGTITIEASEQLSGMLRREGIQHKVLNAKFHELEAEIVADAGIHGAVTIATNMAGRGTDIKLDEEAKAAGGLKIIGTERPAVSTISCVVVPVVRETPVNPDFTFPWKTI
;
A
#
# COMPACT_ATOMS: atom_id res chain seq x y z
N MET A 1 -7.02 -19.51 22.53
CA MET A 1 -7.72 -20.64 21.86
C MET A 1 -8.92 -21.04 22.71
N ASN A 2 -10.12 -20.83 22.16
CA ASN A 2 -11.36 -21.26 22.82
C ASN A 2 -11.46 -22.80 22.86
N VAL A 3 -12.18 -23.36 23.86
CA VAL A 3 -12.37 -24.80 23.99
C VAL A 3 -12.98 -25.43 22.73
N ILE A 4 -13.81 -24.68 22.02
CA ILE A 4 -14.42 -25.06 20.74
C ILE A 4 -13.36 -25.21 19.64
N GLU A 5 -12.36 -24.33 19.58
CA GLU A 5 -11.25 -24.40 18.60
C GLU A 5 -10.34 -25.61 18.84
N LYS A 6 -10.17 -26.04 20.11
CA LYS A 6 -9.39 -27.24 20.42
C LYS A 6 -10.05 -28.53 19.95
N VAL A 7 -11.38 -28.57 19.86
CA VAL A 7 -12.16 -29.79 19.51
C VAL A 7 -12.48 -29.81 18.00
N PHE A 8 -12.82 -28.65 17.38
CA PHE A 8 -13.29 -28.56 16.01
C PHE A 8 -12.29 -27.94 15.04
N GLY A 9 -11.11 -27.52 15.50
CA GLY A 9 -10.12 -26.78 14.73
C GLY A 9 -10.49 -25.30 14.52
N THR A 10 -9.55 -24.52 13.99
CA THR A 10 -9.77 -23.12 13.61
C THR A 10 -10.74 -23.01 12.43
N HIS A 11 -11.23 -21.78 12.14
CA HIS A 11 -12.04 -21.52 10.95
C HIS A 11 -11.28 -21.94 9.68
N SER A 12 -10.03 -21.50 9.56
CA SER A 12 -9.16 -21.82 8.42
C SER A 12 -8.95 -23.33 8.26
N GLU A 13 -8.69 -24.08 9.33
CA GLU A 13 -8.51 -25.54 9.24
C GLU A 13 -9.76 -26.28 8.73
N ARG A 14 -10.95 -25.80 9.07
CA ARG A 14 -12.20 -26.40 8.57
C ARG A 14 -12.41 -26.10 7.09
N GLU A 15 -12.12 -24.89 6.67
CA GLU A 15 -12.21 -24.50 5.26
C GLU A 15 -11.18 -25.24 4.40
N LEU A 16 -9.96 -25.39 4.88
CA LEU A 16 -8.94 -26.19 4.23
C LEU A 16 -9.40 -27.63 3.99
N LYS A 17 -10.04 -28.27 4.98
CA LYS A 17 -10.58 -29.63 4.83
C LYS A 17 -11.64 -29.74 3.72
N ARG A 18 -12.42 -28.68 3.46
CA ARG A 18 -13.41 -28.64 2.37
C ARG A 18 -12.75 -28.45 1.01
N ILE A 19 -11.62 -27.73 0.96
CA ILE A 19 -10.90 -27.39 -0.27
C ILE A 19 -10.00 -28.55 -0.72
N LEU A 20 -9.40 -29.30 0.20
CA LEU A 20 -8.44 -30.36 -0.11
C LEU A 20 -8.92 -31.39 -1.15
N PRO A 21 -10.17 -31.87 -1.15
CA PRO A 21 -10.64 -32.80 -2.19
C PRO A 21 -10.61 -32.19 -3.61
N ILE A 22 -10.83 -30.87 -3.73
CA ILE A 22 -10.73 -30.16 -5.02
C ILE A 22 -9.27 -30.11 -5.47
N VAL A 23 -8.35 -29.83 -4.53
CA VAL A 23 -6.90 -29.84 -4.81
C VAL A 23 -6.44 -31.23 -5.25
N ASP A 24 -6.89 -32.29 -4.58
CA ASP A 24 -6.56 -33.67 -4.94
C ASP A 24 -7.03 -34.00 -6.39
N LYS A 25 -8.21 -33.49 -6.78
CA LYS A 25 -8.72 -33.62 -8.15
C LYS A 25 -7.85 -32.87 -9.16
N ILE A 26 -7.41 -31.62 -8.84
CA ILE A 26 -6.50 -30.85 -9.68
C ILE A 26 -5.18 -31.62 -9.89
N GLU A 27 -4.61 -32.12 -8.79
CA GLU A 27 -3.34 -32.85 -8.84
C GLU A 27 -3.46 -34.17 -9.62
N SER A 28 -4.61 -34.84 -9.55
CA SER A 28 -4.85 -36.08 -10.33
C SER A 28 -4.88 -35.86 -11.84
N LEU A 29 -5.17 -34.64 -12.31
CA LEU A 29 -5.19 -34.28 -13.72
C LEU A 29 -3.80 -33.91 -14.28
N ARG A 30 -2.77 -33.91 -13.44
CA ARG A 30 -1.41 -33.44 -13.83
C ARG A 30 -0.86 -34.18 -15.04
N ASP A 31 -0.87 -35.49 -15.00
CA ASP A 31 -0.27 -36.32 -16.05
C ASP A 31 -1.06 -36.20 -17.36
N ASP A 32 -2.38 -36.07 -17.30
CA ASP A 32 -3.23 -35.83 -18.47
C ASP A 32 -2.89 -34.50 -19.12
N MET A 33 -2.72 -33.43 -18.36
CA MET A 33 -2.33 -32.13 -18.90
C MET A 33 -0.90 -32.12 -19.46
N MET A 34 0.01 -32.81 -18.81
CA MET A 34 1.39 -32.97 -19.31
C MET A 34 1.47 -33.71 -20.65
N ALA A 35 0.56 -34.62 -20.91
CA ALA A 35 0.50 -35.41 -22.17
C ALA A 35 0.01 -34.57 -23.37
N LEU A 36 -0.64 -33.43 -23.13
CA LEU A 36 -1.16 -32.56 -24.20
C LEU A 36 -0.02 -31.82 -24.92
N THR A 37 -0.18 -31.60 -26.22
CA THR A 37 0.67 -30.67 -26.97
C THR A 37 0.34 -29.22 -26.59
N ASP A 38 1.21 -28.28 -26.95
CA ASP A 38 0.97 -26.85 -26.70
C ASP A 38 -0.32 -26.36 -27.34
N GLU A 39 -0.62 -26.83 -28.58
CA GLU A 39 -1.86 -26.47 -29.27
C GLU A 39 -3.08 -27.04 -28.56
N GLN A 40 -3.02 -28.30 -28.13
CA GLN A 40 -4.11 -28.93 -27.38
C GLN A 40 -4.36 -28.22 -26.03
N LEU A 41 -3.28 -27.82 -25.37
CA LEU A 41 -3.41 -27.09 -24.08
C LEU A 41 -4.05 -25.71 -24.29
N LYS A 42 -3.68 -24.98 -25.36
CA LYS A 42 -4.33 -23.70 -25.74
C LYS A 42 -5.80 -23.88 -26.12
N ASP A 43 -6.14 -24.97 -26.82
CA ASP A 43 -7.52 -25.24 -27.22
C ASP A 43 -8.43 -25.54 -26.03
N LYS A 44 -7.91 -25.91 -24.85
CA LYS A 44 -8.67 -26.04 -23.61
C LYS A 44 -9.43 -24.76 -23.25
N THR A 45 -8.86 -23.60 -23.51
CA THR A 45 -9.55 -22.31 -23.27
C THR A 45 -10.84 -22.18 -24.11
N LYS A 46 -10.79 -22.60 -25.37
CA LYS A 46 -11.96 -22.60 -26.24
C LYS A 46 -13.01 -23.63 -25.80
N GLU A 47 -12.54 -24.82 -25.39
CA GLU A 47 -13.39 -25.88 -24.83
C GLU A 47 -14.13 -25.38 -23.59
N TYR A 48 -13.43 -24.79 -22.62
CA TYR A 48 -14.05 -24.27 -21.40
C TYR A 48 -15.06 -23.14 -21.67
N LYS A 49 -14.73 -22.19 -22.54
CA LYS A 49 -15.69 -21.15 -22.97
C LYS A 49 -16.95 -21.76 -23.62
N ALA A 50 -16.82 -22.82 -24.40
CA ALA A 50 -17.96 -23.51 -25.00
C ALA A 50 -18.82 -24.23 -23.93
N ARG A 51 -18.19 -24.90 -22.96
CA ARG A 51 -18.89 -25.58 -21.86
C ARG A 51 -19.66 -24.58 -20.96
N LEU A 52 -19.08 -23.40 -20.70
CA LEU A 52 -19.80 -22.32 -20.00
C LEU A 52 -21.06 -21.88 -20.76
N THR A 53 -21.00 -21.77 -22.09
CA THR A 53 -22.18 -21.43 -22.91
C THR A 53 -23.23 -22.53 -22.93
N GLN A 54 -22.86 -23.76 -22.60
CA GLN A 54 -23.75 -24.92 -22.47
C GLN A 54 -24.36 -25.06 -21.07
N GLY A 55 -23.98 -24.17 -20.13
CA GLY A 55 -24.58 -24.08 -18.80
C GLY A 55 -23.75 -24.71 -17.67
N GLU A 56 -22.51 -25.16 -17.92
CA GLU A 56 -21.58 -25.49 -16.83
C GLU A 56 -21.17 -24.23 -16.10
N THR A 57 -20.84 -24.39 -14.82
CA THR A 57 -20.40 -23.29 -13.95
C THR A 57 -18.87 -23.19 -13.91
N LEU A 58 -18.35 -22.04 -13.43
CA LEU A 58 -16.91 -21.90 -13.17
C LEU A 58 -16.41 -22.92 -12.14
N ASP A 59 -17.23 -23.26 -11.13
CA ASP A 59 -16.88 -24.24 -10.12
C ASP A 59 -16.76 -25.66 -10.70
N ASP A 60 -17.59 -26.02 -11.69
CA ASP A 60 -17.47 -27.29 -12.40
C ASP A 60 -16.17 -27.39 -13.21
N LEU A 61 -15.76 -26.29 -13.83
CA LEU A 61 -14.54 -26.19 -14.64
C LEU A 61 -13.25 -26.01 -13.81
N LEU A 62 -13.37 -25.55 -12.56
CA LEU A 62 -12.22 -25.16 -11.74
C LEU A 62 -11.10 -26.19 -11.69
N PRO A 63 -11.36 -27.50 -11.44
CA PRO A 63 -10.25 -28.48 -11.36
C PRO A 63 -9.47 -28.61 -12.66
N GLU A 64 -10.16 -28.66 -13.81
CA GLU A 64 -9.52 -28.78 -15.12
C GLU A 64 -8.81 -27.48 -15.52
N ALA A 65 -9.44 -26.33 -15.31
CA ALA A 65 -8.86 -25.03 -15.59
C ALA A 65 -7.58 -24.77 -14.78
N TYR A 66 -7.59 -25.11 -13.49
CA TYR A 66 -6.40 -24.96 -12.63
C TYR A 66 -5.28 -25.91 -13.02
N ALA A 67 -5.59 -27.15 -13.41
CA ALA A 67 -4.61 -28.09 -13.94
C ALA A 67 -3.98 -27.56 -15.26
N THR A 68 -4.80 -26.94 -16.12
CA THR A 68 -4.34 -26.29 -17.35
C THR A 68 -3.39 -25.12 -17.08
N VAL A 69 -3.73 -24.21 -16.15
CA VAL A 69 -2.85 -23.09 -15.77
C VAL A 69 -1.57 -23.58 -15.13
N ARG A 70 -1.66 -24.60 -14.27
CA ARG A 70 -0.50 -25.22 -13.61
C ARG A 70 0.51 -25.75 -14.63
N GLU A 71 0.03 -26.45 -15.65
CA GLU A 71 0.87 -26.98 -16.73
C GLU A 71 1.41 -25.87 -17.64
N ALA A 72 0.60 -24.85 -17.96
CA ALA A 72 1.05 -23.68 -18.70
C ALA A 72 2.18 -22.93 -17.95
N GLY A 73 2.01 -22.72 -16.62
CA GLY A 73 3.05 -22.13 -15.78
C GLY A 73 4.35 -22.92 -15.79
N ARG A 74 4.26 -24.26 -15.75
CA ARG A 74 5.43 -25.13 -15.86
C ARG A 74 6.13 -24.97 -17.21
N ARG A 75 5.39 -24.91 -18.32
CA ARG A 75 5.98 -24.79 -19.68
C ARG A 75 6.56 -23.40 -19.94
N VAL A 76 5.83 -22.35 -19.60
CA VAL A 76 6.17 -20.96 -19.96
C VAL A 76 7.21 -20.38 -19.01
N LEU A 77 7.04 -20.59 -17.70
CA LEU A 77 7.87 -19.96 -16.68
C LEU A 77 8.78 -20.95 -15.94
N ASN A 78 8.71 -22.23 -16.24
CA ASN A 78 9.33 -23.30 -15.46
C ASN A 78 8.89 -23.29 -13.98
N MET A 79 7.63 -22.88 -13.73
CA MET A 79 7.02 -22.78 -12.40
C MET A 79 5.75 -23.61 -12.35
N GLU A 80 5.77 -24.68 -11.58
CA GLU A 80 4.60 -25.48 -11.31
C GLU A 80 4.01 -25.07 -9.96
N HIS A 81 2.69 -24.80 -9.91
CA HIS A 81 2.03 -24.39 -8.67
C HIS A 81 2.11 -25.49 -7.60
N PHE A 82 2.51 -25.11 -6.39
CA PHE A 82 2.49 -25.99 -5.23
C PHE A 82 1.06 -26.19 -4.71
N ARG A 83 0.88 -27.26 -3.96
CA ARG A 83 -0.41 -27.61 -3.34
C ARG A 83 -1.02 -26.43 -2.54
N VAL A 84 -0.21 -25.73 -1.75
CA VAL A 84 -0.65 -24.56 -0.97
C VAL A 84 -1.07 -23.38 -1.87
N GLN A 85 -0.47 -23.25 -3.05
CA GLN A 85 -0.82 -22.23 -4.02
C GLN A 85 -2.14 -22.56 -4.74
N LEU A 86 -2.43 -23.84 -5.01
CA LEU A 86 -3.74 -24.27 -5.50
C LEU A 86 -4.84 -23.94 -4.50
N ILE A 87 -4.60 -24.17 -3.20
CA ILE A 87 -5.51 -23.77 -2.12
C ILE A 87 -5.76 -22.25 -2.17
N GLY A 88 -4.70 -21.44 -2.26
CA GLY A 88 -4.80 -19.99 -2.36
C GLY A 88 -5.66 -19.54 -3.54
N GLY A 89 -5.43 -20.13 -4.72
CA GLY A 89 -6.23 -19.86 -5.92
C GLY A 89 -7.72 -20.15 -5.74
N ILE A 90 -8.06 -21.25 -5.06
CA ILE A 90 -9.45 -21.62 -4.79
C ILE A 90 -10.11 -20.60 -3.85
N ILE A 91 -9.41 -20.20 -2.78
CA ILE A 91 -9.91 -19.20 -1.82
C ILE A 91 -10.16 -17.87 -2.53
N LEU A 92 -9.24 -17.42 -3.39
CA LEU A 92 -9.42 -16.21 -4.20
C LEU A 92 -10.63 -16.35 -5.14
N HIS A 93 -10.78 -17.49 -5.81
CA HIS A 93 -11.96 -17.72 -6.66
C HIS A 93 -13.27 -17.63 -5.87
N GLN A 94 -13.29 -18.04 -4.62
CA GLN A 94 -14.46 -17.94 -3.74
C GLN A 94 -14.77 -16.50 -3.28
N GLY A 95 -14.01 -15.50 -3.69
CA GLY A 95 -14.21 -14.10 -3.28
C GLY A 95 -13.78 -13.82 -1.83
N ARG A 96 -12.78 -14.51 -1.35
CA ARG A 96 -12.26 -14.46 0.03
C ARG A 96 -10.83 -13.94 0.05
N ILE A 97 -10.27 -13.78 1.24
CA ILE A 97 -8.88 -13.35 1.43
C ILE A 97 -8.00 -14.57 1.73
N ALA A 98 -6.97 -14.76 0.89
CA ALA A 98 -5.94 -15.76 1.08
C ALA A 98 -4.77 -15.15 1.87
N GLU A 99 -4.63 -15.49 3.16
CA GLU A 99 -3.43 -15.13 3.91
C GLU A 99 -2.33 -16.13 3.63
N MET A 100 -1.33 -15.72 2.86
CA MET A 100 -0.13 -16.49 2.54
C MET A 100 1.09 -15.71 2.96
N LYS A 101 2.01 -16.35 3.68
CA LYS A 101 3.23 -15.68 4.15
C LYS A 101 4.05 -15.13 2.97
N THR A 102 4.81 -14.09 3.25
CA THR A 102 5.71 -13.49 2.23
C THR A 102 6.67 -14.56 1.70
N GLY A 103 6.90 -14.56 0.38
CA GLY A 103 7.75 -15.55 -0.28
C GLY A 103 7.03 -16.84 -0.72
N GLU A 104 5.74 -17.02 -0.43
CA GLU A 104 4.95 -18.20 -0.87
C GLU A 104 4.44 -18.10 -2.33
N GLY A 105 4.83 -17.05 -3.07
CA GLY A 105 4.52 -16.90 -4.50
C GLY A 105 3.08 -16.47 -4.79
N LYS A 106 2.53 -15.54 -4.01
CA LYS A 106 1.18 -14.99 -4.19
C LYS A 106 0.89 -14.52 -5.63
N THR A 107 1.87 -13.90 -6.27
CA THR A 107 1.77 -13.45 -7.67
C THR A 107 1.42 -14.59 -8.62
N LEU A 108 2.06 -15.77 -8.46
CA LEU A 108 1.75 -16.94 -9.25
C LEU A 108 0.36 -17.51 -8.93
N VAL A 109 -0.06 -17.45 -7.65
CA VAL A 109 -1.39 -17.90 -7.20
C VAL A 109 -2.49 -17.15 -7.92
N SER A 110 -2.34 -15.83 -8.12
CA SER A 110 -3.37 -15.00 -8.77
C SER A 110 -3.69 -15.42 -10.20
N THR A 111 -2.77 -16.12 -10.88
CA THR A 111 -2.99 -16.60 -12.25
C THR A 111 -4.11 -17.63 -12.36
N LEU A 112 -4.32 -18.43 -11.31
CA LEU A 112 -5.34 -19.47 -11.26
C LEU A 112 -6.77 -18.88 -11.32
N PRO A 113 -7.19 -18.05 -10.37
CA PRO A 113 -8.52 -17.44 -10.40
C PRO A 113 -8.66 -16.40 -11.52
N ALA A 114 -7.58 -15.73 -11.94
CA ALA A 114 -7.62 -14.79 -13.04
C ALA A 114 -7.99 -15.49 -14.35
N TYR A 115 -7.33 -16.60 -14.68
CA TYR A 115 -7.65 -17.41 -15.86
C TYR A 115 -9.10 -17.92 -15.82
N LEU A 116 -9.49 -18.58 -14.72
CA LEU A 116 -10.82 -19.20 -14.60
C LEU A 116 -11.94 -18.17 -14.79
N ASN A 117 -11.85 -17.02 -14.11
CA ASN A 117 -12.90 -16.01 -14.20
C ASN A 117 -12.87 -15.23 -15.52
N ALA A 118 -11.71 -15.14 -16.18
CA ALA A 118 -11.59 -14.52 -17.51
C ALA A 118 -12.31 -15.32 -18.61
N LEU A 119 -12.59 -16.61 -18.40
CA LEU A 119 -13.34 -17.44 -19.34
C LEU A 119 -14.76 -16.92 -19.61
N GLU A 120 -15.38 -16.22 -18.67
CA GLU A 120 -16.70 -15.58 -18.85
C GLU A 120 -16.65 -14.38 -19.83
N GLY A 121 -15.46 -13.85 -20.14
CA GLY A 121 -15.34 -12.70 -21.05
C GLY A 121 -15.74 -11.34 -20.45
N LYS A 122 -16.07 -11.29 -19.16
CA LYS A 122 -16.50 -10.06 -18.46
C LYS A 122 -15.37 -9.16 -17.97
N GLY A 123 -14.13 -9.68 -17.97
CA GLY A 123 -12.93 -8.99 -17.53
C GLY A 123 -12.57 -9.22 -16.07
N VAL A 124 -11.27 -9.42 -15.85
CA VAL A 124 -10.66 -9.60 -14.52
C VAL A 124 -9.63 -8.51 -14.32
N HIS A 125 -9.66 -7.86 -13.17
CA HIS A 125 -8.68 -6.85 -12.77
C HIS A 125 -7.76 -7.44 -11.71
N VAL A 126 -6.45 -7.48 -12.00
CA VAL A 126 -5.42 -7.80 -11.01
C VAL A 126 -4.86 -6.48 -10.50
N VAL A 127 -5.19 -6.16 -9.25
CA VAL A 127 -4.92 -4.86 -8.66
C VAL A 127 -3.68 -4.92 -7.79
N THR A 128 -2.72 -4.02 -8.06
CA THR A 128 -1.45 -3.89 -7.33
C THR A 128 -1.31 -2.50 -6.72
N VAL A 129 -0.27 -2.29 -5.91
CA VAL A 129 -0.07 -1.02 -5.20
C VAL A 129 0.77 0.02 -5.96
N ASN A 130 1.47 -0.37 -7.04
CA ASN A 130 2.27 0.57 -7.85
C ASN A 130 2.46 0.10 -9.29
N ASP A 131 2.84 1.03 -10.17
CA ASP A 131 3.03 0.81 -11.61
C ASP A 131 4.13 -0.22 -11.92
N TYR A 132 5.19 -0.25 -11.11
CA TYR A 132 6.28 -1.21 -11.29
C TYR A 132 5.80 -2.64 -11.12
N LEU A 133 5.04 -2.93 -10.05
CA LEU A 133 4.47 -4.26 -9.83
C LEU A 133 3.44 -4.61 -10.90
N ALA A 134 2.58 -3.66 -11.30
CA ALA A 134 1.62 -3.88 -12.38
C ALA A 134 2.33 -4.27 -13.69
N ALA A 135 3.40 -3.56 -14.06
CA ALA A 135 4.18 -3.86 -15.26
C ALA A 135 4.90 -5.21 -15.18
N ARG A 136 5.61 -5.46 -14.08
CA ARG A 136 6.33 -6.71 -13.85
C ARG A 136 5.39 -7.92 -13.90
N ASP A 137 4.26 -7.83 -13.19
CA ASP A 137 3.34 -8.95 -13.06
C ASP A 137 2.56 -9.18 -14.36
N ALA A 138 2.23 -8.12 -15.11
CA ALA A 138 1.63 -8.23 -16.43
C ALA A 138 2.57 -8.92 -17.43
N GLU A 139 3.83 -8.53 -17.48
CA GLU A 139 4.83 -9.15 -18.36
C GLU A 139 5.06 -10.61 -17.99
N TRP A 140 5.21 -10.88 -16.73
CA TRP A 140 5.64 -12.18 -16.23
C TRP A 140 4.50 -13.19 -16.16
N MET A 141 3.45 -12.89 -15.39
CA MET A 141 2.28 -13.77 -15.26
C MET A 141 1.40 -13.72 -16.50
N GLY A 142 1.35 -12.58 -17.18
CA GLY A 142 0.65 -12.42 -18.45
C GLY A 142 1.06 -13.43 -19.50
N ALA A 143 2.34 -13.81 -19.55
CA ALA A 143 2.84 -14.83 -20.47
C ALA A 143 2.09 -16.18 -20.36
N ILE A 144 1.64 -16.58 -19.15
CA ILE A 144 0.82 -17.79 -18.95
C ILE A 144 -0.54 -17.63 -19.64
N HIS A 145 -1.18 -16.48 -19.43
CA HIS A 145 -2.51 -16.19 -19.94
C HIS A 145 -2.50 -16.07 -21.48
N GLU A 146 -1.51 -15.37 -22.02
CA GLU A 146 -1.31 -15.22 -23.46
C GLU A 146 -1.01 -16.57 -24.13
N PHE A 147 -0.17 -17.41 -23.49
CA PHE A 147 0.06 -18.76 -23.98
C PHE A 147 -1.24 -19.56 -24.07
N LEU A 148 -2.16 -19.40 -23.12
CA LEU A 148 -3.47 -20.03 -23.11
C LEU A 148 -4.51 -19.32 -24.01
N GLY A 149 -4.12 -18.28 -24.75
CA GLY A 149 -4.95 -17.58 -25.72
C GLY A 149 -5.88 -16.51 -25.17
N LEU A 150 -5.63 -16.02 -23.93
CA LEU A 150 -6.30 -14.85 -23.36
C LEU A 150 -5.50 -13.58 -23.67
N LYS A 151 -6.21 -12.45 -23.73
CA LYS A 151 -5.60 -11.13 -23.91
C LYS A 151 -5.30 -10.51 -22.55
N VAL A 152 -4.07 -10.01 -22.40
CA VAL A 152 -3.62 -9.32 -21.19
C VAL A 152 -3.41 -7.84 -21.51
N GLY A 153 -3.96 -6.98 -20.65
CA GLY A 153 -3.80 -5.54 -20.67
C GLY A 153 -3.07 -5.04 -19.43
N ILE A 154 -2.45 -3.89 -19.56
CA ILE A 154 -1.84 -3.16 -18.45
C ILE A 154 -2.32 -1.72 -18.49
N VAL A 155 -2.56 -1.14 -17.30
CA VAL A 155 -2.87 0.29 -17.16
C VAL A 155 -1.87 0.94 -16.22
N LEU A 156 -1.14 1.92 -16.76
CA LEU A 156 -0.12 2.71 -16.06
C LEU A 156 -0.51 4.19 -16.04
N ASN A 157 0.06 4.93 -15.13
CA ASN A 157 -0.23 6.36 -14.94
C ASN A 157 -0.03 7.19 -16.23
N SER A 158 1.02 6.91 -17.00
CA SER A 158 1.38 7.67 -18.20
C SER A 158 0.48 7.44 -19.43
N MET A 159 -0.45 6.46 -19.38
CA MET A 159 -1.24 6.04 -20.53
C MET A 159 -2.39 7.00 -20.84
N LYS A 160 -2.67 7.16 -22.13
CA LYS A 160 -3.80 7.95 -22.65
C LYS A 160 -5.12 7.18 -22.52
N PRO A 161 -6.28 7.90 -22.55
CA PRO A 161 -7.59 7.26 -22.41
C PRO A 161 -7.87 6.14 -23.43
N GLU A 162 -7.44 6.28 -24.67
CA GLU A 162 -7.64 5.29 -25.72
C GLU A 162 -6.84 4.00 -25.44
N GLU A 163 -5.61 4.15 -24.95
CA GLU A 163 -4.74 3.03 -24.55
C GLU A 163 -5.32 2.31 -23.34
N ARG A 164 -5.82 3.07 -22.33
CA ARG A 164 -6.51 2.53 -21.16
C ARG A 164 -7.75 1.74 -21.55
N LYS A 165 -8.58 2.30 -22.45
CA LYS A 165 -9.77 1.62 -22.95
C LYS A 165 -9.44 0.30 -23.64
N ALA A 166 -8.39 0.27 -24.45
CA ALA A 166 -7.90 -0.96 -25.07
C ALA A 166 -7.41 -2.00 -24.05
N ALA A 167 -6.70 -1.55 -23.00
CA ALA A 167 -6.22 -2.41 -21.94
C ALA A 167 -7.37 -2.98 -21.09
N TYR A 168 -8.37 -2.18 -20.73
CA TYR A 168 -9.55 -2.66 -20.00
C TYR A 168 -10.45 -3.57 -20.86
N ALA A 169 -10.36 -3.52 -22.19
CA ALA A 169 -11.05 -4.44 -23.08
C ALA A 169 -10.43 -5.84 -23.15
N CYS A 170 -9.24 -6.05 -22.59
CA CYS A 170 -8.59 -7.35 -22.50
C CYS A 170 -9.32 -8.29 -21.51
N ASP A 171 -9.04 -9.60 -21.59
CA ASP A 171 -9.63 -10.60 -20.71
C ASP A 171 -9.16 -10.41 -19.26
N ILE A 172 -7.89 -10.07 -19.07
CA ILE A 172 -7.25 -9.79 -17.77
C ILE A 172 -6.50 -8.46 -17.88
N THR A 173 -6.68 -7.56 -16.91
CA THR A 173 -6.03 -6.25 -16.85
C THR A 173 -5.28 -6.09 -15.54
N TYR A 174 -3.97 -5.84 -15.62
CA TYR A 174 -3.14 -5.46 -14.49
C TYR A 174 -3.17 -3.94 -14.33
N VAL A 175 -3.43 -3.47 -13.11
CA VAL A 175 -3.65 -2.04 -12.86
C VAL A 175 -3.36 -1.71 -11.40
N THR A 176 -2.99 -0.46 -11.10
CA THR A 176 -2.88 -0.04 -9.71
C THR A 176 -4.25 0.34 -9.12
N ASN A 177 -4.38 0.20 -7.79
CA ASN A 177 -5.57 0.62 -7.06
C ASN A 177 -5.95 2.08 -7.36
N ASN A 178 -4.96 2.97 -7.41
CA ASN A 178 -5.15 4.40 -7.67
C ASN A 178 -5.66 4.66 -9.09
N GLU A 179 -4.99 4.11 -10.11
CA GLU A 179 -5.38 4.33 -11.52
C GLU A 179 -6.78 3.79 -11.79
N LEU A 180 -7.10 2.61 -11.29
CA LEU A 180 -8.41 2.00 -11.45
C LEU A 180 -9.52 2.85 -10.80
N GLY A 181 -9.27 3.36 -9.59
CA GLY A 181 -10.22 4.24 -8.90
C GLY A 181 -10.35 5.61 -9.55
N PHE A 182 -9.25 6.19 -10.07
CA PHE A 182 -9.30 7.44 -10.83
C PHE A 182 -9.98 7.29 -12.19
N ASP A 183 -9.78 6.17 -12.89
CA ASP A 183 -10.50 5.88 -14.13
C ASP A 183 -12.01 5.76 -13.88
N TYR A 184 -12.40 5.11 -12.77
CA TYR A 184 -13.79 5.08 -12.37
C TYR A 184 -14.36 6.49 -12.11
N LEU A 185 -13.63 7.36 -11.43
CA LEU A 185 -14.07 8.75 -11.22
C LEU A 185 -14.16 9.52 -12.53
N ARG A 186 -13.18 9.35 -13.44
CA ARG A 186 -13.18 9.99 -14.77
C ARG A 186 -14.36 9.54 -15.60
N ASP A 187 -14.68 8.25 -15.59
CA ASP A 187 -15.83 7.69 -16.30
C ASP A 187 -17.16 8.23 -15.76
N ASN A 188 -17.27 8.45 -14.44
CA ASN A 188 -18.46 9.07 -13.84
C ASN A 188 -18.60 10.58 -14.13
N MET A 189 -17.55 11.22 -14.64
CA MET A 189 -17.57 12.61 -15.11
C MET A 189 -17.74 12.72 -16.62
N ALA A 190 -17.71 11.60 -17.36
CA ALA A 190 -17.84 11.57 -18.81
C ALA A 190 -19.24 11.99 -19.25
N ILE A 191 -19.31 12.81 -20.31
CA ILE A 191 -20.56 13.28 -20.89
C ILE A 191 -21.07 12.31 -21.95
N TYR A 192 -20.16 11.67 -22.67
CA TYR A 192 -20.46 10.75 -23.76
C TYR A 192 -19.99 9.33 -23.44
N LYS A 193 -20.77 8.31 -23.84
CA LYS A 193 -20.48 6.90 -23.62
C LYS A 193 -19.14 6.45 -24.24
N GLU A 194 -18.75 7.07 -25.33
CA GLU A 194 -17.50 6.77 -26.05
C GLU A 194 -16.25 7.14 -25.23
N GLN A 195 -16.39 8.07 -24.27
CA GLN A 195 -15.33 8.51 -23.36
C GLN A 195 -15.06 7.53 -22.23
N LEU A 196 -15.97 6.60 -21.96
CA LEU A 196 -15.80 5.59 -20.92
C LEU A 196 -14.65 4.66 -21.29
N VAL A 197 -13.76 4.43 -20.33
CA VAL A 197 -12.61 3.52 -20.49
C VAL A 197 -12.86 2.16 -19.82
N LEU A 198 -13.57 2.15 -18.69
CA LEU A 198 -13.89 0.92 -17.96
C LEU A 198 -15.03 0.15 -18.60
N ARG A 199 -15.01 -1.16 -18.39
CA ARG A 199 -16.17 -2.04 -18.53
C ARG A 199 -16.89 -2.20 -17.19
N ASP A 200 -17.89 -3.09 -17.14
CA ASP A 200 -18.51 -3.48 -15.89
C ASP A 200 -17.48 -4.03 -14.90
N LEU A 201 -17.63 -3.69 -13.63
CA LEU A 201 -16.73 -4.08 -12.57
C LEU A 201 -17.05 -5.50 -12.10
N HIS A 202 -16.58 -6.51 -12.86
CA HIS A 202 -16.93 -7.90 -12.62
C HIS A 202 -16.10 -8.52 -11.51
N TYR A 203 -14.78 -8.70 -11.70
CA TYR A 203 -13.94 -9.36 -10.71
C TYR A 203 -12.62 -8.61 -10.47
N ALA A 204 -12.30 -8.37 -9.21
CA ALA A 204 -11.03 -7.82 -8.76
C ALA A 204 -10.26 -8.82 -7.87
N ILE A 205 -9.01 -9.07 -8.21
CA ILE A 205 -8.03 -9.77 -7.38
C ILE A 205 -7.07 -8.71 -6.84
N ILE A 206 -7.06 -8.48 -5.54
CA ILE A 206 -6.31 -7.39 -4.91
C ILE A 206 -5.08 -7.96 -4.23
N ASP A 207 -3.89 -7.60 -4.73
CA ASP A 207 -2.63 -7.91 -4.06
C ASP A 207 -2.35 -6.92 -2.94
N GLU A 208 -1.70 -7.39 -1.86
CA GLU A 208 -1.49 -6.61 -0.62
C GLU A 208 -2.81 -5.97 -0.13
N VAL A 209 -3.85 -6.79 -0.02
CA VAL A 209 -5.23 -6.36 0.25
C VAL A 209 -5.40 -5.58 1.54
N ASP A 210 -4.59 -5.84 2.56
CA ASP A 210 -4.53 -5.07 3.81
C ASP A 210 -4.08 -3.62 3.56
N SER A 211 -3.07 -3.40 2.74
CA SER A 211 -2.65 -2.06 2.33
C SER A 211 -3.77 -1.34 1.58
N VAL A 212 -4.33 -1.97 0.56
CA VAL A 212 -5.29 -1.33 -0.36
C VAL A 212 -6.64 -1.07 0.32
N LEU A 213 -7.17 -2.06 1.06
CA LEU A 213 -8.54 -1.99 1.59
C LEU A 213 -8.63 -1.52 3.04
N ILE A 214 -7.53 -1.51 3.81
CA ILE A 214 -7.50 -1.02 5.18
C ILE A 214 -6.66 0.25 5.29
N ASP A 215 -5.35 0.16 5.05
CA ASP A 215 -4.42 1.28 5.30
C ASP A 215 -4.71 2.49 4.39
N GLU A 216 -4.74 2.29 3.07
CA GLU A 216 -4.98 3.36 2.08
C GLU A 216 -6.47 3.73 1.97
N ALA A 217 -7.38 2.85 2.40
CA ALA A 217 -8.82 3.06 2.24
C ALA A 217 -9.38 4.24 3.02
N ARG A 218 -8.67 4.72 4.02
CA ARG A 218 -9.04 5.91 4.82
C ARG A 218 -8.94 7.21 4.04
N THR A 219 -8.11 7.26 2.98
CA THR A 219 -7.92 8.45 2.16
C THR A 219 -8.75 8.35 0.88
N PRO A 220 -9.73 9.25 0.64
CA PRO A 220 -10.53 9.20 -0.58
C PRO A 220 -9.70 9.60 -1.80
N LEU A 221 -10.06 9.04 -2.95
CA LEU A 221 -9.63 9.52 -4.26
C LEU A 221 -10.43 10.78 -4.60
N ILE A 222 -9.76 11.84 -5.03
CA ILE A 222 -10.38 13.14 -5.31
C ILE A 222 -9.92 13.64 -6.67
N ILE A 223 -10.85 13.97 -7.54
CA ILE A 223 -10.60 14.76 -8.75
C ILE A 223 -11.03 16.20 -8.48
N SER A 224 -10.12 17.12 -8.70
CA SER A 224 -10.33 18.54 -8.43
C SER A 224 -10.21 19.36 -9.71
N GLY A 225 -11.09 20.36 -9.86
CA GLY A 225 -10.99 21.38 -10.89
C GLY A 225 -10.45 22.71 -10.33
N GLN A 226 -9.98 23.58 -11.19
CA GLN A 226 -9.47 24.89 -10.75
C GLN A 226 -10.61 25.78 -10.24
N SER A 227 -10.43 26.35 -9.07
CA SER A 227 -11.28 27.43 -8.54
C SER A 227 -10.72 28.78 -8.95
N GLY A 228 -11.60 29.77 -9.08
CA GLY A 228 -11.24 31.14 -9.51
C GLY A 228 -10.60 32.03 -8.43
N LYS A 229 -10.29 31.48 -7.23
CA LYS A 229 -9.78 32.27 -6.11
C LYS A 229 -8.32 32.68 -6.24
N SER A 230 -7.98 33.83 -5.63
CA SER A 230 -6.64 34.42 -5.66
C SER A 230 -5.64 33.60 -4.85
N THR A 231 -4.41 33.46 -5.35
CA THR A 231 -3.30 32.80 -4.65
C THR A 231 -2.55 33.73 -3.71
N SER A 232 -2.67 35.06 -3.88
CA SER A 232 -1.94 36.08 -3.11
C SER A 232 -2.31 36.11 -1.61
N LEU A 233 -3.52 35.67 -1.25
CA LEU A 233 -3.96 35.64 0.14
C LEU A 233 -3.20 34.58 0.95
N TYR A 234 -2.86 33.44 0.35
CA TYR A 234 -2.06 32.40 1.02
C TYR A 234 -0.66 32.89 1.37
N GLU A 235 -0.01 33.65 0.47
CA GLU A 235 1.31 34.25 0.72
C GLU A 235 1.25 35.29 1.84
N ALA A 236 0.21 36.14 1.85
CA ALA A 236 0.01 37.14 2.91
C ALA A 236 -0.24 36.48 4.27
N CYS A 237 -1.06 35.42 4.31
CA CYS A 237 -1.30 34.66 5.54
C CYS A 237 -0.06 33.91 6.02
N ASP A 238 0.80 33.41 5.14
CA ASP A 238 2.09 32.79 5.50
C ASP A 238 3.01 33.81 6.20
N ILE A 239 3.13 35.01 5.64
CA ILE A 239 3.95 36.08 6.23
C ILE A 239 3.47 36.42 7.64
N LEU A 240 2.15 36.53 7.85
CA LEU A 240 1.59 36.81 9.17
C LEU A 240 1.76 35.63 10.12
N ALA A 241 1.50 34.39 9.68
CA ALA A 241 1.62 33.17 10.50
C ALA A 241 3.02 33.00 11.10
N ARG A 242 4.08 33.42 10.39
CA ARG A 242 5.47 33.43 10.89
C ARG A 242 5.73 34.46 12.00
N GLN A 243 4.90 35.51 12.09
CA GLN A 243 5.04 36.57 13.10
C GLN A 243 4.24 36.27 14.37
N LEU A 244 3.20 35.45 14.28
CA LEU A 244 2.36 35.07 15.40
C LEU A 244 3.09 34.09 16.34
N LYS A 245 2.84 34.25 17.63
CA LYS A 245 3.46 33.44 18.68
C LYS A 245 2.53 32.35 19.16
N ARG A 246 3.02 31.12 19.19
CA ARG A 246 2.31 29.98 19.74
C ARG A 246 2.20 30.14 21.27
N GLY A 247 1.00 29.98 21.78
CA GLY A 247 0.70 29.86 23.19
C GLY A 247 0.75 28.41 23.67
N ASP A 248 0.65 28.23 24.99
CA ASP A 248 0.61 26.91 25.60
C ASP A 248 -0.79 26.30 25.46
N ASP A 249 -0.85 25.01 25.15
CA ASP A 249 -2.11 24.26 25.19
C ASP A 249 -2.49 23.98 26.65
N VAL A 250 -3.48 24.68 27.15
CA VAL A 250 -3.89 24.64 28.56
C VAL A 250 -4.78 23.41 28.88
N GLY A 251 -4.95 22.50 27.92
CA GLY A 251 -5.69 21.24 28.07
C GLY A 251 -7.22 21.40 28.02
N GLU A 252 -7.93 20.27 28.04
CA GLU A 252 -9.41 20.26 28.04
C GLU A 252 -9.97 20.95 29.29
N PHE A 253 -10.74 22.00 29.09
CA PHE A 253 -11.49 22.68 30.13
C PHE A 253 -12.48 21.69 30.77
N SER A 254 -12.21 21.31 32.01
CA SER A 254 -13.11 20.43 32.75
C SER A 254 -14.40 21.20 33.04
N LYS A 255 -15.58 20.55 32.95
CA LYS A 255 -16.85 21.14 33.41
C LYS A 255 -16.77 21.63 34.84
N MET A 256 -15.82 21.11 35.62
CA MET A 256 -15.57 21.47 37.00
C MET A 256 -14.85 22.83 37.13
N ASP A 257 -13.94 23.12 36.19
CA ASP A 257 -13.19 24.39 36.15
C ASP A 257 -14.11 25.56 35.75
N ALA A 258 -15.06 25.30 34.82
CA ALA A 258 -16.10 26.26 34.45
C ALA A 258 -17.05 26.61 35.63
N ILE A 259 -17.35 25.64 36.51
CA ILE A 259 -18.19 25.85 37.71
C ILE A 259 -17.42 26.59 38.80
N MET A 260 -16.09 26.44 38.86
CA MET A 260 -15.23 27.12 39.82
C MET A 260 -14.84 28.55 39.43
N GLY A 261 -15.25 29.03 38.24
CA GLY A 261 -14.95 30.38 37.76
C GLY A 261 -13.45 30.62 37.51
N ILE A 262 -12.71 29.58 37.18
CA ILE A 262 -11.29 29.71 36.84
C ILE A 262 -11.22 30.26 35.42
N GLU A 263 -10.89 31.54 35.26
CA GLU A 263 -10.53 32.14 33.99
C GLU A 263 -9.12 31.67 33.65
N GLN A 264 -8.99 30.89 32.54
CA GLN A 264 -7.70 30.57 31.98
C GLN A 264 -7.20 31.77 31.18
N GLU A 265 -6.08 32.35 31.57
CA GLU A 265 -5.35 33.29 30.71
C GLU A 265 -4.73 32.53 29.54
N GLU A 266 -5.35 32.61 28.37
CA GLU A 266 -4.74 32.17 27.12
C GLU A 266 -3.52 33.05 26.86
N ASN A 267 -2.32 32.44 26.79
CA ASN A 267 -1.11 33.15 26.41
C ASN A 267 -0.81 32.92 24.93
N GLY A 268 -0.15 33.91 24.28
CA GLY A 268 0.22 33.84 22.86
C GLY A 268 -0.94 34.20 21.91
N ASP A 269 -0.68 34.12 20.64
CA ASP A 269 -1.58 34.54 19.55
C ASP A 269 -2.46 33.40 19.02
N PHE A 270 -2.03 32.15 19.24
CA PHE A 270 -2.79 30.95 18.83
C PHE A 270 -2.37 29.75 19.67
N VAL A 271 -3.28 28.80 19.79
CA VAL A 271 -3.09 27.52 20.50
C VAL A 271 -3.20 26.37 19.51
N VAL A 272 -2.34 25.36 19.67
CA VAL A 272 -2.31 24.17 18.82
C VAL A 272 -2.67 22.94 19.63
N ASN A 273 -3.76 22.29 19.28
CA ASN A 273 -4.08 20.95 19.77
C ASN A 273 -3.54 19.91 18.79
N GLU A 274 -2.42 19.28 19.12
CA GLU A 274 -1.77 18.29 18.26
C GLU A 274 -2.56 16.98 18.14
N LYS A 275 -3.31 16.61 19.18
CA LYS A 275 -4.12 15.40 19.22
C LYS A 275 -5.29 15.48 18.24
N ASP A 276 -5.98 16.61 18.22
CA ASP A 276 -7.15 16.83 17.37
C ASP A 276 -6.78 17.49 16.03
N LYS A 277 -5.50 17.80 15.82
CA LYS A 277 -4.96 18.50 14.63
C LYS A 277 -5.67 19.83 14.34
N VAL A 278 -5.99 20.58 15.39
CA VAL A 278 -6.71 21.87 15.31
C VAL A 278 -5.82 23.02 15.79
N VAL A 279 -5.99 24.18 15.17
CA VAL A 279 -5.35 25.44 15.59
C VAL A 279 -6.45 26.48 15.79
N ASN A 280 -6.41 27.15 16.93
CA ASN A 280 -7.35 28.22 17.30
C ASN A 280 -6.59 29.52 17.56
N LEU A 281 -7.12 30.63 17.05
CA LEU A 281 -6.62 31.96 17.37
C LEU A 281 -7.14 32.38 18.78
N THR A 282 -6.28 33.02 19.53
CA THR A 282 -6.67 33.70 20.78
C THR A 282 -7.21 35.10 20.48
N ALA A 283 -7.76 35.81 21.48
CA ALA A 283 -8.20 37.19 21.32
C ALA A 283 -7.06 38.10 20.83
N GLU A 284 -5.85 37.95 21.40
CA GLU A 284 -4.66 38.70 20.95
C GLU A 284 -4.28 38.37 19.49
N GLY A 285 -4.42 37.10 19.10
CA GLY A 285 -4.17 36.68 17.74
C GLY A 285 -5.16 37.28 16.74
N ILE A 286 -6.44 37.34 17.11
CA ILE A 286 -7.49 37.96 16.27
C ILE A 286 -7.18 39.44 16.05
N GLU A 287 -6.87 40.21 17.11
CA GLU A 287 -6.51 41.64 16.98
C GLU A 287 -5.32 41.86 16.04
N LYS A 288 -4.31 40.99 16.10
CA LYS A 288 -3.14 41.07 15.18
C LYS A 288 -3.50 40.77 13.73
N VAL A 289 -4.40 39.81 13.50
CA VAL A 289 -4.90 39.49 12.14
C VAL A 289 -5.70 40.67 11.58
N GLU A 290 -6.63 41.23 12.38
CA GLU A 290 -7.45 42.39 12.01
C GLU A 290 -6.58 43.59 11.66
N LYS A 291 -5.58 43.87 12.48
CA LYS A 291 -4.63 44.97 12.26
C LYS A 291 -3.79 44.76 10.98
N PHE A 292 -3.35 43.53 10.71
CA PHE A 292 -2.53 43.23 9.54
C PHE A 292 -3.30 43.36 8.23
N PHE A 293 -4.56 42.90 8.21
CA PHE A 293 -5.40 42.96 7.01
C PHE A 293 -6.25 44.24 6.94
N HIS A 294 -6.13 45.15 7.91
CA HIS A 294 -6.91 46.39 7.98
C HIS A 294 -8.43 46.18 7.97
N ILE A 295 -8.92 45.18 8.70
CA ILE A 295 -10.34 44.83 8.85
C ILE A 295 -10.82 45.15 10.26
N GLU A 296 -12.12 45.45 10.41
CA GLU A 296 -12.70 45.83 11.71
C GLU A 296 -13.07 44.61 12.56
N ASN A 297 -13.51 43.51 11.93
CA ASN A 297 -13.93 42.30 12.63
C ASN A 297 -13.67 41.05 11.78
N LEU A 298 -12.83 40.16 12.28
CA LEU A 298 -12.47 38.89 11.58
C LEU A 298 -13.65 37.92 11.45
N ALA A 299 -14.64 37.99 12.36
CA ALA A 299 -15.80 37.12 12.36
C ALA A 299 -16.89 37.51 11.35
N ASP A 300 -16.76 38.65 10.67
CA ASP A 300 -17.73 39.07 9.67
C ASP A 300 -17.74 38.12 8.47
N PRO A 301 -18.90 37.85 7.85
CA PRO A 301 -19.01 36.96 6.71
C PRO A 301 -18.10 37.31 5.52
N GLU A 302 -17.78 38.59 5.34
CA GLU A 302 -16.89 39.08 4.29
C GLU A 302 -15.41 38.70 4.56
N ASN A 303 -15.03 38.45 5.81
CA ASN A 303 -13.68 38.16 6.26
C ASN A 303 -13.43 36.68 6.52
N LEU A 304 -14.42 35.80 6.32
CA LEU A 304 -14.29 34.34 6.54
C LEU A 304 -13.17 33.71 5.71
N GLU A 305 -12.88 34.25 4.52
CA GLU A 305 -11.79 33.74 3.69
C GLU A 305 -10.42 34.03 4.33
N ILE A 306 -10.24 35.23 4.92
CA ILE A 306 -9.02 35.59 5.66
C ILE A 306 -8.88 34.71 6.91
N GLN A 307 -9.96 34.54 7.68
CA GLN A 307 -9.98 33.69 8.85
C GLN A 307 -9.57 32.24 8.52
N ASN A 308 -10.16 31.66 7.48
CA ASN A 308 -9.81 30.30 7.07
C ASN A 308 -8.35 30.19 6.62
N ASN A 309 -7.87 31.12 5.81
CA ASN A 309 -6.52 31.06 5.28
C ASN A 309 -5.43 31.26 6.34
N ILE A 310 -5.66 32.12 7.35
CA ILE A 310 -4.70 32.24 8.46
C ILE A 310 -4.65 30.98 9.32
N ILE A 311 -5.80 30.36 9.58
CA ILE A 311 -5.86 29.07 10.31
C ILE A 311 -5.12 27.99 9.50
N LEU A 312 -5.31 27.94 8.17
CA LEU A 312 -4.59 27.00 7.31
C LEU A 312 -3.08 27.26 7.29
N ALA A 313 -2.64 28.51 7.25
CA ALA A 313 -1.23 28.86 7.34
C ALA A 313 -0.63 28.41 8.68
N LEU A 314 -1.31 28.66 9.79
CA LEU A 314 -0.88 28.20 11.12
C LEU A 314 -0.84 26.66 11.22
N ARG A 315 -1.83 25.96 10.65
CA ARG A 315 -1.83 24.49 10.55
C ARG A 315 -0.64 23.99 9.73
N ALA A 316 -0.37 24.62 8.58
CA ALA A 316 0.76 24.26 7.74
C ALA A 316 2.10 24.39 8.48
N HIS A 317 2.28 25.45 9.29
CA HIS A 317 3.50 25.66 10.05
C HIS A 317 3.66 24.74 11.26
N ASN A 318 2.58 24.43 11.97
CA ASN A 318 2.65 23.75 13.27
C ASN A 318 2.31 22.26 13.22
N LEU A 319 1.51 21.81 12.25
CA LEU A 319 0.99 20.44 12.18
C LEU A 319 1.46 19.68 10.95
N MET A 320 2.08 20.36 9.97
CA MET A 320 2.56 19.73 8.74
C MET A 320 4.07 19.83 8.66
N HIS A 321 4.74 18.68 8.63
CA HIS A 321 6.20 18.59 8.70
C HIS A 321 6.79 18.12 7.37
N ARG A 322 7.77 18.86 6.88
CA ARG A 322 8.54 18.45 5.71
C ARG A 322 9.29 17.16 5.99
N ASP A 323 9.41 16.31 4.97
CA ASP A 323 10.06 14.98 5.01
C ASP A 323 9.36 13.95 5.91
N LYS A 324 8.16 14.29 6.42
CA LYS A 324 7.27 13.39 7.15
C LYS A 324 5.90 13.33 6.47
N ASP A 325 5.20 14.45 6.39
CA ASP A 325 3.86 14.55 5.83
C ASP A 325 3.89 14.86 4.33
N TYR A 326 4.95 15.53 3.87
CA TYR A 326 5.18 15.89 2.47
C TYR A 326 6.67 16.06 2.17
N VAL A 327 7.02 16.01 0.89
CA VAL A 327 8.36 16.36 0.36
C VAL A 327 8.22 17.47 -0.67
N VAL A 328 9.31 18.22 -0.89
CA VAL A 328 9.39 19.24 -1.95
C VAL A 328 10.34 18.73 -3.04
N LYS A 329 9.82 18.54 -4.25
CA LYS A 329 10.60 18.09 -5.42
C LYS A 329 10.14 18.92 -6.64
N GLU A 330 11.08 19.43 -7.44
CA GLU A 330 10.80 20.17 -8.68
C GLU A 330 9.81 21.34 -8.52
N ASP A 331 10.03 22.14 -7.49
CA ASP A 331 9.16 23.27 -7.13
C ASP A 331 7.69 22.89 -6.87
N GLN A 332 7.46 21.67 -6.38
CA GLN A 332 6.15 21.15 -6.03
C GLN A 332 6.15 20.47 -4.68
N VAL A 333 5.05 20.63 -3.94
CA VAL A 333 4.75 19.87 -2.73
C VAL A 333 4.12 18.55 -3.13
N LEU A 334 4.67 17.44 -2.67
CA LEU A 334 4.16 16.09 -2.90
C LEU A 334 3.84 15.43 -1.56
N ILE A 335 2.63 14.90 -1.43
CA ILE A 335 2.18 14.22 -0.20
C ILE A 335 2.97 12.93 -0.01
N VAL A 336 3.34 12.64 1.24
CA VAL A 336 3.86 11.34 1.67
C VAL A 336 2.74 10.65 2.47
N ASP A 337 2.43 9.43 2.08
CA ASP A 337 1.44 8.63 2.79
C ASP A 337 1.94 8.25 4.19
N GLU A 338 1.14 8.51 5.21
CA GLU A 338 1.51 8.28 6.62
C GLU A 338 1.77 6.80 6.93
N PHE A 339 1.08 5.88 6.23
CA PHE A 339 1.15 4.43 6.49
C PHE A 339 2.23 3.74 5.68
N THR A 340 2.35 4.10 4.39
CA THR A 340 3.27 3.43 3.47
C THR A 340 4.59 4.17 3.31
N GLY A 341 4.67 5.46 3.68
CA GLY A 341 5.83 6.32 3.45
C GLY A 341 6.10 6.63 1.98
N ARG A 342 5.13 6.35 1.08
CA ARG A 342 5.25 6.58 -0.36
C ARG A 342 4.79 7.98 -0.75
N ILE A 343 5.46 8.54 -1.77
CA ILE A 343 4.95 9.75 -2.42
C ILE A 343 3.66 9.39 -3.16
N MET A 344 2.65 10.24 -3.00
CA MET A 344 1.37 10.13 -3.70
C MET A 344 1.28 11.16 -4.83
N PRO A 345 1.72 10.82 -6.07
CA PRO A 345 1.70 11.74 -7.18
C PRO A 345 0.26 12.13 -7.53
N GLY A 346 0.05 13.42 -7.80
CA GLY A 346 -1.27 13.92 -8.20
C GLY A 346 -2.27 14.14 -7.07
N ARG A 347 -1.99 13.67 -5.84
CA ARG A 347 -2.81 13.97 -4.66
C ARG A 347 -2.45 15.34 -4.07
N ARG A 348 -3.45 16.02 -3.55
CA ARG A 348 -3.32 17.31 -2.86
C ARG A 348 -4.14 17.29 -1.57
N TYR A 349 -3.69 18.00 -0.54
CA TYR A 349 -4.52 18.24 0.64
C TYR A 349 -5.71 19.11 0.25
N SER A 350 -6.88 18.83 0.84
CA SER A 350 -8.13 19.55 0.60
C SER A 350 -8.18 20.91 1.28
N ASP A 351 -9.20 21.67 0.92
CA ASP A 351 -9.67 22.88 1.63
C ASP A 351 -8.61 23.98 1.80
N GLY A 352 -7.68 24.09 0.84
CA GLY A 352 -6.64 25.12 0.85
C GLY A 352 -5.38 24.79 1.63
N LEU A 353 -5.33 23.66 2.37
CA LEU A 353 -4.15 23.29 3.15
C LEU A 353 -2.92 23.06 2.27
N HIS A 354 -3.10 22.48 1.07
CA HIS A 354 -1.98 22.28 0.16
C HIS A 354 -1.35 23.59 -0.29
N GLN A 355 -2.17 24.60 -0.60
CA GLN A 355 -1.74 25.93 -0.95
C GLN A 355 -1.02 26.64 0.19
N ALA A 356 -1.51 26.46 1.43
CA ALA A 356 -0.84 26.97 2.62
C ALA A 356 0.56 26.35 2.80
N ILE A 357 0.71 25.05 2.49
CA ILE A 357 2.03 24.39 2.51
C ILE A 357 2.90 24.87 1.35
N GLU A 358 2.33 25.05 0.15
CA GLU A 358 3.06 25.64 -0.99
C GLU A 358 3.59 27.05 -0.64
N ALA A 359 2.78 27.89 0.03
CA ALA A 359 3.22 29.21 0.50
C ALA A 359 4.32 29.10 1.57
N LYS A 360 4.16 28.22 2.55
CA LYS A 360 5.15 27.94 3.59
C LYS A 360 6.51 27.56 3.03
N GLU A 361 6.53 26.70 2.01
CA GLU A 361 7.76 26.19 1.37
C GLU A 361 8.29 27.11 0.27
N HIS A 362 7.63 28.27 0.03
CA HIS A 362 7.99 29.24 -1.01
C HIS A 362 8.06 28.64 -2.43
N VAL A 363 7.25 27.62 -2.70
CA VAL A 363 7.02 27.08 -4.03
C VAL A 363 5.82 27.80 -4.65
N LYS A 364 5.67 27.70 -5.98
CA LYS A 364 4.57 28.36 -6.68
C LYS A 364 3.21 27.89 -6.15
N VAL A 365 2.46 28.78 -5.51
CA VAL A 365 1.11 28.49 -5.04
C VAL A 365 0.18 28.29 -6.23
N LYS A 366 -0.35 27.08 -6.39
CA LYS A 366 -1.32 26.76 -7.44
C LYS A 366 -2.71 27.20 -6.96
N ARG A 367 -3.59 27.57 -7.92
CA ARG A 367 -4.96 27.97 -7.61
C ARG A 367 -5.66 26.90 -6.77
N GLU A 368 -6.53 27.33 -5.87
CA GLU A 368 -7.39 26.43 -5.10
C GLU A 368 -8.21 25.55 -6.05
N SER A 369 -8.33 24.30 -5.70
CA SER A 369 -9.08 23.34 -6.50
C SER A 369 -10.43 23.06 -5.88
N LYS A 370 -11.48 23.09 -6.70
CA LYS A 370 -12.82 22.65 -6.30
C LYS A 370 -12.92 21.15 -6.53
N THR A 371 -13.35 20.40 -5.52
CA THR A 371 -13.62 18.96 -5.67
C THR A 371 -14.74 18.75 -6.68
N LEU A 372 -14.45 18.02 -7.76
CA LEU A 372 -15.40 17.65 -8.80
C LEU A 372 -15.98 16.26 -8.58
N ALA A 373 -15.15 15.31 -8.17
CA ALA A 373 -15.56 13.95 -7.89
C ALA A 373 -14.70 13.36 -6.77
N THR A 374 -15.30 12.51 -5.94
CA THR A 374 -14.59 11.80 -4.87
C THR A 374 -15.19 10.42 -4.66
N ILE A 375 -14.34 9.45 -4.30
CA ILE A 375 -14.74 8.12 -3.85
C ILE A 375 -13.70 7.54 -2.90
N THR A 376 -14.13 6.82 -1.88
CA THR A 376 -13.23 6.01 -1.04
C THR A 376 -12.96 4.66 -1.71
N PHE A 377 -11.82 4.03 -1.44
CA PHE A 377 -11.57 2.66 -1.92
C PHE A 377 -12.61 1.67 -1.41
N GLN A 378 -13.12 1.86 -0.19
CA GLN A 378 -14.22 1.06 0.36
C GLN A 378 -15.44 1.07 -0.55
N ASN A 379 -15.93 2.26 -0.91
CA ASN A 379 -17.10 2.41 -1.77
C ASN A 379 -16.80 1.94 -3.19
N PHE A 380 -15.60 2.13 -3.68
CA PHE A 380 -15.20 1.73 -5.03
C PHE A 380 -15.13 0.21 -5.17
N PHE A 381 -14.36 -0.49 -4.34
CA PHE A 381 -14.22 -1.95 -4.45
C PHE A 381 -15.51 -2.70 -4.12
N ASN A 382 -16.41 -2.10 -3.33
CA ASN A 382 -17.75 -2.68 -3.10
C ASN A 382 -18.68 -2.63 -4.33
N LYS A 383 -18.27 -1.97 -5.42
CA LYS A 383 -19.01 -1.98 -6.70
C LYS A 383 -18.67 -3.18 -7.58
N PHE A 384 -17.60 -3.89 -7.30
CA PHE A 384 -17.30 -5.13 -8.00
C PHE A 384 -18.32 -6.22 -7.63
N GLU A 385 -18.78 -6.97 -8.63
CA GLU A 385 -19.65 -8.15 -8.42
C GLU A 385 -18.92 -9.18 -7.55
N LYS A 386 -17.63 -9.38 -7.80
CA LYS A 386 -16.76 -10.29 -7.06
C LYS A 386 -15.42 -9.61 -6.76
N LYS A 387 -14.94 -9.79 -5.56
CA LYS A 387 -13.62 -9.33 -5.13
C LYS A 387 -12.96 -10.35 -4.25
N SER A 388 -11.65 -10.44 -4.33
CA SER A 388 -10.82 -11.28 -3.47
C SER A 388 -9.49 -10.58 -3.21
N GLY A 389 -8.77 -11.05 -2.20
CA GLY A 389 -7.50 -10.44 -1.85
C GLY A 389 -6.48 -11.43 -1.34
N MET A 390 -5.22 -11.05 -1.44
CA MET A 390 -4.11 -11.83 -0.90
C MET A 390 -3.13 -10.91 -0.19
N THR A 391 -2.58 -11.38 0.93
CA THR A 391 -1.55 -10.69 1.72
C THR A 391 -0.88 -11.66 2.67
N GLY A 392 0.20 -11.25 3.34
CA GLY A 392 0.85 -12.01 4.41
C GLY A 392 0.31 -11.75 5.82
N THR A 393 -0.61 -10.77 6.00
CA THR A 393 -0.97 -10.17 7.29
C THR A 393 -2.44 -9.74 7.39
N ALA A 394 -3.41 -10.56 6.95
CA ALA A 394 -4.83 -10.19 6.95
C ALA A 394 -5.58 -10.55 8.24
N LEU A 395 -5.14 -11.57 8.96
CA LEU A 395 -5.91 -12.15 10.07
C LEU A 395 -6.17 -11.15 11.21
N THR A 396 -5.26 -10.22 11.43
CA THR A 396 -5.40 -9.16 12.44
C THR A 396 -6.56 -8.22 12.13
N GLU A 397 -6.85 -8.02 10.86
CA GLU A 397 -7.87 -7.10 10.34
C GLU A 397 -9.12 -7.87 9.83
N GLU A 398 -9.25 -9.17 10.12
CA GLU A 398 -10.35 -10.01 9.63
C GLU A 398 -11.73 -9.41 9.92
N LYS A 399 -11.90 -8.82 11.11
CA LYS A 399 -13.16 -8.20 11.49
C LYS A 399 -13.52 -7.04 10.55
N GLU A 400 -12.56 -6.18 10.23
CA GLU A 400 -12.77 -5.03 9.35
C GLU A 400 -13.05 -5.49 7.91
N PHE A 401 -12.35 -6.49 7.41
CA PHE A 401 -12.63 -7.09 6.10
C PHE A 401 -14.04 -7.66 6.01
N ARG A 402 -14.50 -8.32 7.05
CA ARG A 402 -15.84 -8.90 7.10
C ARG A 402 -16.93 -7.83 7.20
N ASP A 403 -16.74 -6.85 8.09
CA ASP A 403 -17.77 -5.83 8.37
C ASP A 403 -17.93 -4.86 7.20
N ILE A 404 -16.86 -4.50 6.48
CA ILE A 404 -16.88 -3.50 5.41
C ILE A 404 -17.06 -4.13 4.03
N TYR A 405 -16.35 -5.25 3.76
CA TYR A 405 -16.26 -5.83 2.42
C TYR A 405 -16.98 -7.17 2.28
N GLY A 406 -17.45 -7.76 3.37
CA GLY A 406 -18.08 -9.08 3.39
C GLY A 406 -17.11 -10.22 3.09
N MET A 407 -15.78 -10.00 3.24
CA MET A 407 -14.77 -10.99 2.97
C MET A 407 -14.21 -11.56 4.29
N ASP A 408 -14.08 -12.87 4.38
CA ASP A 408 -13.37 -13.53 5.48
C ASP A 408 -11.94 -13.89 5.07
N VAL A 409 -11.12 -14.17 6.08
CA VAL A 409 -9.70 -14.50 5.92
C VAL A 409 -9.49 -15.99 6.14
N VAL A 410 -8.78 -16.61 5.21
CA VAL A 410 -8.33 -18.02 5.37
C VAL A 410 -6.81 -18.04 5.40
N GLU A 411 -6.25 -18.47 6.53
CA GLU A 411 -4.82 -18.66 6.69
C GLU A 411 -4.39 -19.98 6.02
N ILE A 412 -3.43 -19.87 5.10
CA ILE A 412 -2.89 -20.99 4.33
C ILE A 412 -1.55 -21.39 4.94
N PRO A 413 -1.32 -22.68 5.20
CA PRO A 413 -0.03 -23.13 5.70
C PRO A 413 1.07 -22.90 4.67
N THR A 414 2.30 -22.69 5.14
CA THR A 414 3.47 -22.55 4.27
C THR A 414 3.80 -23.88 3.58
N ASN A 415 4.33 -23.80 2.35
CA ASN A 415 4.73 -24.98 1.59
C ASN A 415 5.83 -25.80 2.28
N ARG A 416 6.75 -25.09 2.96
CA ARG A 416 7.80 -25.70 3.80
C ARG A 416 7.74 -25.12 5.21
N PRO A 417 8.24 -25.84 6.24
CA PRO A 417 8.29 -25.30 7.59
C PRO A 417 9.04 -23.97 7.66
N VAL A 418 8.49 -23.01 8.41
CA VAL A 418 9.12 -21.72 8.63
C VAL A 418 10.34 -21.89 9.53
N ILE A 419 11.53 -21.58 9.02
CA ILE A 419 12.79 -21.62 9.78
C ILE A 419 13.24 -20.24 10.27
N ARG A 420 12.47 -19.17 9.94
CA ARG A 420 12.69 -17.80 10.43
C ARG A 420 12.64 -17.78 11.95
N LYS A 421 13.61 -17.09 12.56
CA LYS A 421 13.67 -16.85 14.00
C LYS A 421 13.18 -15.44 14.30
N ASP A 422 12.05 -15.33 14.96
CA ASP A 422 11.54 -14.05 15.47
C ASP A 422 12.07 -13.84 16.88
N LEU A 423 12.92 -12.83 17.06
CA LEU A 423 13.48 -12.48 18.36
C LEU A 423 12.51 -11.57 19.13
N HIS A 424 12.66 -11.53 20.45
CA HIS A 424 11.89 -10.62 21.29
C HIS A 424 12.32 -9.17 21.05
N ASP A 425 11.39 -8.24 21.27
CA ASP A 425 11.66 -6.81 21.20
C ASP A 425 12.71 -6.41 22.24
N ALA A 426 13.68 -5.60 21.83
CA ALA A 426 14.64 -4.98 22.73
C ALA A 426 14.15 -3.57 23.10
N VAL A 427 14.01 -3.31 24.38
CA VAL A 427 13.50 -2.05 24.92
C VAL A 427 14.65 -1.20 25.46
N TYR A 428 14.72 0.06 25.03
CA TYR A 428 15.75 1.01 25.41
C TYR A 428 15.17 2.21 26.15
N LYS A 429 15.93 2.78 27.06
CA LYS A 429 15.51 3.93 27.87
C LYS A 429 15.48 5.23 27.04
N THR A 430 16.38 5.35 26.05
CA THR A 430 16.52 6.57 25.25
C THR A 430 16.61 6.24 23.74
N LYS A 431 16.17 7.18 22.90
CA LYS A 431 16.32 7.09 21.43
C LYS A 431 17.79 6.92 21.00
N LYS A 432 18.71 7.57 21.72
CA LYS A 432 20.15 7.48 21.43
C LYS A 432 20.70 6.08 21.69
N GLU A 433 20.34 5.46 22.81
CA GLU A 433 20.74 4.08 23.12
C GLU A 433 20.20 3.10 22.07
N LYS A 434 18.94 3.27 21.66
CA LYS A 434 18.31 2.47 20.60
C LYS A 434 19.12 2.55 19.29
N LEU A 435 19.41 3.77 18.82
CA LEU A 435 20.12 3.97 17.57
C LEU A 435 21.55 3.37 17.62
N ASN A 436 22.25 3.52 18.74
CA ASN A 436 23.57 2.90 18.92
C ASN A 436 23.48 1.37 18.88
N ALA A 437 22.48 0.78 19.52
CA ALA A 437 22.27 -0.66 19.49
C ALA A 437 21.95 -1.19 18.08
N ILE A 438 21.16 -0.43 17.30
CA ILE A 438 20.91 -0.77 15.89
C ILE A 438 22.21 -0.77 15.09
N VAL A 439 23.04 0.27 15.23
CA VAL A 439 24.33 0.35 14.54
C VAL A 439 25.24 -0.82 14.90
N GLU A 440 25.35 -1.16 16.19
CA GLU A 440 26.15 -2.34 16.62
C GLU A 440 25.58 -3.65 16.06
N ALA A 441 24.27 -3.84 16.04
CA ALA A 441 23.65 -5.03 15.47
C ALA A 441 23.86 -5.14 13.95
N VAL A 442 23.91 -4.00 13.24
CA VAL A 442 24.27 -3.94 11.81
C VAL A 442 25.74 -4.30 11.61
N LYS A 443 26.65 -3.75 12.43
CA LYS A 443 28.09 -4.05 12.38
C LYS A 443 28.39 -5.54 12.56
N GLU A 444 27.75 -6.16 13.57
CA GLU A 444 27.92 -7.59 13.85
C GLU A 444 27.47 -8.47 12.67
N ALA A 445 26.34 -8.13 12.05
CA ALA A 445 25.81 -8.89 10.92
C ALA A 445 26.68 -8.67 9.66
N HIS A 446 26.99 -7.42 9.35
CA HIS A 446 27.83 -7.06 8.21
C HIS A 446 29.23 -7.71 8.29
N ALA A 447 29.83 -7.78 9.48
CA ALA A 447 31.11 -8.45 9.70
C ALA A 447 31.05 -9.97 9.40
N LYS A 448 29.88 -10.59 9.49
CA LYS A 448 29.63 -12.01 9.14
C LYS A 448 29.27 -12.18 7.67
N GLY A 449 29.18 -11.09 6.89
CA GLY A 449 28.66 -11.12 5.53
C GLY A 449 27.15 -11.29 5.42
N GLN A 450 26.42 -11.23 6.54
CA GLN A 450 24.97 -11.36 6.57
C GLN A 450 24.31 -10.07 6.04
N PRO A 451 23.43 -10.12 5.02
CA PRO A 451 22.70 -8.94 4.58
C PRO A 451 21.74 -8.42 5.65
N VAL A 452 21.61 -7.10 5.74
CA VAL A 452 20.78 -6.44 6.76
C VAL A 452 19.79 -5.47 6.12
N LEU A 453 18.53 -5.61 6.48
CA LEU A 453 17.48 -4.65 6.14
C LEU A 453 17.01 -3.93 7.41
N VAL A 454 17.17 -2.61 7.47
CA VAL A 454 16.72 -1.80 8.59
C VAL A 454 15.47 -1.03 8.21
N GLY A 455 14.34 -1.36 8.83
CA GLY A 455 13.06 -0.68 8.64
C GLY A 455 12.93 0.55 9.53
N THR A 456 12.61 1.71 8.94
CA THR A 456 12.34 2.97 9.65
C THR A 456 10.95 3.50 9.29
N ILE A 457 10.33 4.30 10.17
CA ILE A 457 9.00 4.88 9.91
C ILE A 457 9.12 6.22 9.18
N THR A 458 10.15 7.03 9.48
CA THR A 458 10.29 8.36 8.91
C THR A 458 11.55 8.50 8.06
N ILE A 459 11.51 9.41 7.09
CA ILE A 459 12.67 9.78 6.26
C ILE A 459 13.80 10.31 7.15
N GLU A 460 13.47 11.14 8.14
CA GLU A 460 14.45 11.71 9.08
C GLU A 460 15.20 10.61 9.86
N ALA A 461 14.48 9.60 10.36
CA ALA A 461 15.08 8.46 11.05
C ALA A 461 16.02 7.67 10.12
N SER A 462 15.64 7.49 8.85
CA SER A 462 16.47 6.81 7.86
C SER A 462 17.75 7.59 7.56
N GLU A 463 17.66 8.92 7.42
CA GLU A 463 18.80 9.79 7.19
C GLU A 463 19.73 9.88 8.41
N GLN A 464 19.16 9.97 9.62
CA GLN A 464 19.94 9.96 10.86
C GLN A 464 20.74 8.66 11.00
N LEU A 465 20.09 7.51 10.77
CA LEU A 465 20.75 6.21 10.85
C LEU A 465 21.82 6.05 9.75
N SER A 466 21.52 6.51 8.52
CA SER A 466 22.49 6.56 7.43
C SER A 466 23.73 7.37 7.79
N GLY A 467 23.54 8.54 8.42
CA GLY A 467 24.66 9.36 8.91
C GLY A 467 25.50 8.66 9.98
N MET A 468 24.90 7.83 10.83
CA MET A 468 25.62 7.03 11.84
C MET A 468 26.41 5.89 11.19
N LEU A 469 25.82 5.12 10.27
CA LEU A 469 26.48 4.02 9.58
C LEU A 469 27.65 4.51 8.71
N ARG A 470 27.53 5.69 8.07
CA ARG A 470 28.64 6.32 7.33
C ARG A 470 29.84 6.64 8.22
N ARG A 471 29.62 7.12 9.45
CA ARG A 471 30.70 7.41 10.41
C ARG A 471 31.44 6.15 10.85
N GLU A 472 30.71 5.01 10.87
CA GLU A 472 31.29 3.70 11.16
C GLU A 472 31.90 3.02 9.93
N GLY A 473 31.92 3.69 8.77
CA GLY A 473 32.49 3.17 7.53
C GLY A 473 31.70 2.08 6.84
N ILE A 474 30.43 1.88 7.22
CA ILE A 474 29.56 0.85 6.64
C ILE A 474 28.91 1.40 5.37
N GLN A 475 29.20 0.76 4.23
CA GLN A 475 28.52 1.06 2.97
C GLN A 475 27.07 0.55 3.05
N HIS A 476 26.12 1.38 2.64
CA HIS A 476 24.70 1.02 2.68
C HIS A 476 23.90 1.80 1.63
N LYS A 477 22.76 1.26 1.26
CA LYS A 477 21.74 1.92 0.42
C LYS A 477 20.59 2.43 1.30
N VAL A 478 19.98 3.55 0.88
CA VAL A 478 18.83 4.15 1.57
C VAL A 478 17.66 4.20 0.61
N LEU A 479 16.55 3.57 0.99
CA LEU A 479 15.29 3.58 0.28
C LEU A 479 14.25 4.34 1.09
N ASN A 480 13.91 5.52 0.63
CA ASN A 480 12.84 6.35 1.20
C ASN A 480 12.12 7.11 0.09
N ALA A 481 11.09 7.89 0.43
CA ALA A 481 10.27 8.61 -0.54
C ALA A 481 11.05 9.55 -1.49
N LYS A 482 12.29 9.94 -1.15
CA LYS A 482 13.14 10.76 -2.04
C LYS A 482 13.77 9.93 -3.17
N PHE A 483 13.88 8.61 -3.03
CA PHE A 483 14.59 7.69 -3.94
C PHE A 483 13.69 6.57 -4.49
N HIS A 484 12.38 6.79 -4.53
CA HIS A 484 11.41 5.78 -4.95
C HIS A 484 11.61 5.27 -6.40
N GLU A 485 12.21 6.09 -7.28
CA GLU A 485 12.51 5.70 -8.67
C GLU A 485 13.55 4.58 -8.76
N LEU A 486 14.39 4.45 -7.73
CA LEU A 486 15.43 3.41 -7.64
C LEU A 486 15.01 2.23 -6.75
N GLU A 487 13.75 2.17 -6.34
CA GLU A 487 13.24 1.17 -5.39
C GLU A 487 13.58 -0.26 -5.83
N ALA A 488 13.26 -0.60 -7.07
CA ALA A 488 13.46 -1.94 -7.60
C ALA A 488 14.93 -2.38 -7.59
N GLU A 489 15.84 -1.46 -7.96
CA GLU A 489 17.29 -1.71 -7.98
C GLU A 489 17.84 -1.86 -6.56
N ILE A 490 17.42 -1.00 -5.62
CA ILE A 490 17.88 -1.05 -4.23
C ILE A 490 17.41 -2.34 -3.56
N VAL A 491 16.16 -2.77 -3.82
CA VAL A 491 15.59 -3.98 -3.24
C VAL A 491 16.22 -5.24 -3.86
N ALA A 492 16.50 -5.24 -5.16
CA ALA A 492 17.18 -6.35 -5.82
C ALA A 492 18.54 -6.68 -5.17
N ASP A 493 19.25 -5.62 -4.76
CA ASP A 493 20.58 -5.77 -4.15
C ASP A 493 20.54 -6.00 -2.62
N ALA A 494 19.38 -5.82 -1.98
CA ALA A 494 19.27 -5.94 -0.51
C ALA A 494 19.53 -7.35 0.04
N GLY A 495 19.45 -8.38 -0.82
CA GLY A 495 19.70 -9.78 -0.47
C GLY A 495 21.12 -10.27 -0.75
N ILE A 496 21.99 -9.45 -1.31
CA ILE A 496 23.37 -9.81 -1.64
C ILE A 496 24.21 -9.91 -0.36
N HIS A 497 25.19 -10.83 -0.34
CA HIS A 497 26.13 -11.01 0.77
C HIS A 497 26.71 -9.68 1.27
N GLY A 498 26.55 -9.43 2.57
CA GLY A 498 27.05 -8.24 3.23
C GLY A 498 26.34 -6.92 2.89
N ALA A 499 25.26 -6.93 2.10
CA ALA A 499 24.50 -5.73 1.79
C ALA A 499 23.84 -5.14 3.05
N VAL A 500 23.83 -3.81 3.16
CA VAL A 500 23.08 -3.10 4.20
C VAL A 500 22.12 -2.12 3.53
N THR A 501 20.83 -2.28 3.83
CA THR A 501 19.78 -1.44 3.27
C THR A 501 18.95 -0.82 4.39
N ILE A 502 18.78 0.50 4.37
CA ILE A 502 17.85 1.21 5.24
C ILE A 502 16.62 1.54 4.41
N ALA A 503 15.44 1.16 4.87
CA ALA A 503 14.21 1.43 4.16
C ALA A 503 13.14 2.02 5.09
N THR A 504 12.39 3.00 4.60
CA THR A 504 11.12 3.39 5.22
C THR A 504 10.07 2.32 4.91
N ASN A 505 8.85 2.43 5.45
CA ASN A 505 7.77 1.45 5.33
C ASN A 505 7.50 0.89 3.91
N MET A 506 8.21 1.40 2.91
CA MET A 506 8.09 0.98 1.50
C MET A 506 8.71 -0.39 1.21
N ALA A 507 9.81 -0.75 1.87
CA ALA A 507 10.54 -1.97 1.53
C ALA A 507 9.93 -3.20 2.20
N GLY A 508 9.72 -4.23 1.39
CA GLY A 508 9.22 -5.52 1.84
C GLY A 508 7.77 -5.81 1.49
N ARG A 509 7.02 -4.83 0.97
CA ARG A 509 5.69 -5.08 0.41
C ARG A 509 5.75 -5.21 -1.10
N GLY A 510 5.29 -6.36 -1.61
CA GLY A 510 5.18 -6.62 -3.05
C GLY A 510 6.48 -6.86 -3.81
N THR A 511 7.64 -6.81 -3.14
CA THR A 511 8.94 -7.02 -3.80
C THR A 511 9.71 -8.12 -3.07
N ASP A 512 10.10 -9.17 -3.81
CA ASP A 512 10.88 -10.28 -3.27
C ASP A 512 12.37 -9.91 -3.20
N ILE A 513 12.96 -10.01 -1.99
CA ILE A 513 14.40 -9.89 -1.79
C ILE A 513 15.02 -11.27 -1.99
N LYS A 514 15.79 -11.41 -3.07
CA LYS A 514 16.51 -12.67 -3.36
C LYS A 514 17.83 -12.71 -2.63
N LEU A 515 18.06 -13.84 -1.93
CA LEU A 515 19.35 -14.09 -1.28
C LEU A 515 20.27 -14.88 -2.20
N ASP A 516 21.52 -14.43 -2.33
CA ASP A 516 22.55 -15.25 -2.94
C ASP A 516 22.98 -16.42 -2.03
N GLU A 517 23.77 -17.35 -2.54
CA GLU A 517 24.17 -18.53 -1.78
C GLU A 517 25.08 -18.17 -0.58
N GLU A 518 25.90 -17.13 -0.71
CA GLU A 518 26.79 -16.67 0.35
C GLU A 518 26.00 -16.01 1.49
N ALA A 519 24.96 -15.22 1.15
CA ALA A 519 24.04 -14.65 2.14
C ALA A 519 23.26 -15.73 2.88
N LYS A 520 22.80 -16.78 2.19
CA LYS A 520 22.16 -17.93 2.82
C LYS A 520 23.10 -18.65 3.80
N ALA A 521 24.35 -18.86 3.40
CA ALA A 521 25.36 -19.47 4.26
C ALA A 521 25.74 -18.59 5.46
N ALA A 522 25.68 -17.25 5.33
CA ALA A 522 25.91 -16.30 6.41
C ALA A 522 24.75 -16.18 7.42
N GLY A 523 23.61 -16.89 7.19
CA GLY A 523 22.47 -16.92 8.09
C GLY A 523 21.20 -16.25 7.55
N GLY A 524 21.17 -15.89 6.24
CA GLY A 524 20.03 -15.27 5.59
C GLY A 524 19.88 -13.78 5.88
N LEU A 525 18.77 -13.18 5.50
CA LEU A 525 18.50 -11.75 5.68
C LEU A 525 18.16 -11.42 7.13
N LYS A 526 18.95 -10.52 7.75
CA LYS A 526 18.65 -9.97 9.06
C LYS A 526 17.78 -8.73 8.91
N ILE A 527 16.57 -8.74 9.51
CA ILE A 527 15.66 -7.60 9.49
C ILE A 527 15.64 -6.94 10.87
N ILE A 528 15.87 -5.63 10.90
CA ILE A 528 15.82 -4.81 12.10
C ILE A 528 14.74 -3.75 11.89
N GLY A 529 13.60 -3.87 12.56
CA GLY A 529 12.61 -2.80 12.59
C GLY A 529 12.94 -1.80 13.70
N THR A 530 12.85 -0.52 13.44
CA THR A 530 13.22 0.51 14.43
C THR A 530 12.06 0.91 15.33
N GLU A 531 10.82 0.71 14.91
CA GLU A 531 9.62 1.09 15.67
C GLU A 531 8.48 0.13 15.32
N ARG A 532 7.50 -0.02 16.24
CA ARG A 532 6.20 -0.60 15.93
C ARG A 532 5.26 0.54 15.55
N PRO A 533 4.38 0.39 14.55
CA PRO A 533 3.32 1.36 14.30
C PRO A 533 2.47 1.48 15.57
N ALA A 534 2.18 2.71 15.96
CA ALA A 534 1.51 3.01 17.22
C ALA A 534 0.07 2.49 17.23
N VAL A 535 -0.18 1.46 18.05
CA VAL A 535 -1.46 1.29 18.70
C VAL A 535 -1.22 1.72 20.14
N SER A 536 -1.73 2.90 20.49
CA SER A 536 -1.77 3.54 21.83
C SER A 536 -0.44 3.84 22.54
N THR A 537 -0.29 5.10 22.80
CA THR A 537 0.41 5.83 23.88
C THR A 537 1.03 4.96 24.99
N ILE A 538 2.27 4.53 24.81
CA ILE A 538 3.23 4.34 25.90
C ILE A 538 4.61 4.76 25.34
N SER A 539 5.21 5.75 25.99
CA SER A 539 6.54 6.32 25.65
C SER A 539 7.68 5.35 25.97
N CYS A 540 7.64 4.14 25.44
CA CYS A 540 8.76 3.21 25.45
C CYS A 540 9.25 3.02 24.01
N VAL A 541 10.47 3.43 23.77
CA VAL A 541 11.12 3.25 22.49
C VAL A 541 11.47 1.77 22.35
N VAL A 542 10.69 1.05 21.58
CA VAL A 542 10.87 -0.39 21.33
C VAL A 542 11.70 -0.58 20.08
N VAL A 543 12.79 -1.35 20.17
CA VAL A 543 13.51 -1.85 19.00
C VAL A 543 12.94 -3.23 18.68
N PRO A 544 12.33 -3.41 17.51
CA PRO A 544 11.77 -4.70 17.18
C PRO A 544 12.78 -5.67 16.60
N VAL A 545 12.49 -6.85 16.82
CA VAL A 545 12.73 -8.17 16.26
C VAL A 545 13.68 -8.23 15.06
N VAL A 546 14.79 -8.88 15.27
CA VAL A 546 15.65 -9.38 14.19
C VAL A 546 14.95 -10.58 13.56
N ARG A 547 14.63 -10.50 12.28
CA ARG A 547 14.03 -11.60 11.52
C ARG A 547 15.05 -12.14 10.53
N GLU A 548 15.32 -13.43 10.60
CA GLU A 548 16.11 -14.15 9.61
C GLU A 548 15.12 -14.84 8.66
N THR A 549 15.08 -14.46 7.40
CA THR A 549 14.23 -15.10 6.39
C THR A 549 15.04 -16.04 5.53
N PRO A 550 14.78 -17.34 5.55
CA PRO A 550 15.28 -18.24 4.53
C PRO A 550 14.36 -18.17 3.31
N VAL A 551 14.95 -17.93 2.15
CA VAL A 551 14.26 -18.06 0.86
C VAL A 551 14.13 -19.53 0.51
N ASN A 552 13.00 -19.89 -0.10
CA ASN A 552 12.81 -21.21 -0.69
C ASN A 552 13.89 -21.44 -1.77
N PRO A 553 14.81 -22.41 -1.62
CA PRO A 553 15.92 -22.60 -2.54
C PRO A 553 15.53 -23.05 -3.96
N ASP A 554 14.28 -23.44 -4.19
CA ASP A 554 13.80 -23.90 -5.49
C ASP A 554 13.21 -22.78 -6.37
N PHE A 555 13.15 -21.53 -5.87
CA PHE A 555 12.75 -20.38 -6.66
C PHE A 555 13.98 -19.73 -7.32
N THR A 556 14.46 -20.30 -8.42
CA THR A 556 15.42 -19.64 -9.30
C THR A 556 14.68 -18.98 -10.47
N PHE A 557 14.68 -17.66 -10.50
CA PHE A 557 14.13 -16.87 -11.60
C PHE A 557 15.17 -16.71 -12.72
N PRO A 558 14.83 -16.94 -13.98
CA PRO A 558 15.72 -16.61 -15.08
C PRO A 558 15.60 -15.11 -15.41
N TRP A 559 16.53 -14.29 -14.92
CA TRP A 559 16.73 -12.95 -15.46
C TRP A 559 17.52 -13.05 -16.77
N LYS A 560 16.92 -12.66 -17.88
CA LYS A 560 17.69 -12.14 -19.01
C LYS A 560 17.78 -10.63 -18.82
N THR A 561 19.02 -10.17 -18.72
CA THR A 561 19.41 -8.76 -18.77
C THR A 561 18.84 -8.11 -20.03
N ILE A 562 18.08 -7.03 -19.86
CA ILE A 562 17.88 -6.01 -20.89
C ILE A 562 18.54 -4.74 -20.36
#